data_3b2e854ec4244fd509055d4954873fd4
#
_entry.id   3b2e854ec4244fd509055d4954873fd4
#
_cell.length_a   1.000
_cell.length_b   1.000
_cell.length_c   1.000
_cell.angle_alpha   90.00
_cell.angle_beta   90.00
_cell.angle_gamma   90.00
#
_symmetry.space_group_name_H-M   'P 1'
#
loop_
_entity.id
_entity.type
_entity.pdbx_description
1 polymer ?
#
loop_
_entity_poly.entity_id
_entity_poly.type
_entity_poly.pdbx_seq_one_letter_code
_entity_poly.pdbx_strand_id
1 'polypeptide(L)'
;MKALCWHGKHDVRYDTVPDPEIKDGKDCIIKVTACAICGSDVHLYDGVIPTMESGDVLGHETMGEVVEVGSECKNLKVGDRVVVPFTIACGECFFCKKGFFSGCERSNPNKATAEKLWGHSPAGLFGYSHMLGGFAGGQAEYMRVPYADVGPA
;
A
#
# COMPACT_ATOMS: atom_id res chain seq x y z
N MET A 1 -5.33 -16.00 0.36
CA MET A 1 -5.71 -15.32 1.61
C MET A 1 -7.10 -14.71 1.52
N LYS A 2 -7.69 -14.33 2.66
CA LYS A 2 -8.93 -13.56 2.69
C LYS A 2 -8.65 -12.06 2.76
N ALA A 3 -9.50 -11.25 2.08
CA ALA A 3 -9.36 -9.81 2.04
C ALA A 3 -10.73 -9.12 1.84
N LEU A 4 -10.82 -7.86 2.25
CA LEU A 4 -11.93 -6.97 1.88
C LEU A 4 -11.61 -6.29 0.55
N CYS A 5 -12.42 -6.58 -0.46
CA CYS A 5 -12.22 -6.10 -1.83
C CYS A 5 -13.34 -5.15 -2.26
N TRP A 6 -12.97 -4.06 -2.88
CA TRP A 6 -13.90 -3.13 -3.50
C TRP A 6 -14.38 -3.66 -4.86
N HIS A 7 -15.68 -3.65 -5.12
CA HIS A 7 -16.29 -4.12 -6.38
C HIS A 7 -17.13 -3.04 -7.08
N GLY A 8 -17.26 -1.90 -6.45
CA GLY A 8 -18.06 -0.80 -6.98
C GLY A 8 -18.62 0.05 -5.84
N LYS A 9 -19.33 1.11 -6.23
CA LYS A 9 -20.01 1.96 -5.26
C LYS A 9 -20.97 1.14 -4.40
N HIS A 10 -20.79 1.24 -3.07
CA HIS A 10 -21.55 0.53 -2.04
C HIS A 10 -21.43 -1.01 -2.12
N ASP A 11 -20.37 -1.51 -2.75
CA ASP A 11 -20.11 -2.94 -2.90
C ASP A 11 -18.68 -3.28 -2.45
N VAL A 12 -18.55 -3.75 -1.22
CA VAL A 12 -17.32 -4.30 -0.64
C VAL A 12 -17.58 -5.72 -0.21
N ARG A 13 -16.70 -6.65 -0.59
CA ARG A 13 -16.88 -8.09 -0.38
C ARG A 13 -15.70 -8.70 0.36
N TYR A 14 -15.98 -9.77 1.11
CA TYR A 14 -14.96 -10.61 1.75
C TYR A 14 -14.59 -11.74 0.80
N ASP A 15 -13.53 -11.53 0.02
CA ASP A 15 -13.12 -12.42 -1.05
C ASP A 15 -11.92 -13.30 -0.69
N THR A 16 -11.69 -14.31 -1.53
CA THR A 16 -10.43 -15.06 -1.56
C THR A 16 -9.59 -14.54 -2.70
N VAL A 17 -8.41 -14.00 -2.37
CA VAL A 17 -7.44 -13.46 -3.33
C VAL A 17 -6.11 -14.23 -3.22
N PRO A 18 -5.22 -14.17 -4.21
CA PRO A 18 -3.88 -14.75 -4.12
C PRO A 18 -3.13 -14.22 -2.89
N ASP A 19 -2.29 -15.04 -2.31
CA ASP A 19 -1.37 -14.59 -1.27
C ASP A 19 -0.33 -13.63 -1.88
N PRO A 20 0.14 -12.62 -1.11
CA PRO A 20 1.17 -11.72 -1.59
C PRO A 20 2.52 -12.46 -1.69
N GLU A 21 3.34 -12.04 -2.65
CA GLU A 21 4.69 -12.57 -2.90
C GLU A 21 5.73 -11.45 -2.85
N ILE A 22 6.96 -11.75 -2.44
CA ILE A 22 8.12 -10.87 -2.60
C ILE A 22 8.35 -10.64 -4.10
N LYS A 23 8.33 -9.39 -4.54
CA LYS A 23 8.56 -9.00 -5.94
C LYS A 23 9.90 -8.30 -6.15
N ASP A 24 10.46 -7.75 -5.08
CA ASP A 24 11.74 -7.05 -5.08
C ASP A 24 12.51 -7.40 -3.80
N GLY A 25 13.84 -7.37 -3.85
CA GLY A 25 14.68 -7.63 -2.69
C GLY A 25 14.46 -6.68 -1.51
N LYS A 26 13.85 -5.53 -1.75
CA LYS A 26 13.52 -4.51 -0.73
C LYS A 26 12.10 -4.66 -0.14
N ASP A 27 11.37 -5.69 -0.51
CA ASP A 27 10.01 -5.93 -0.01
C ASP A 27 10.03 -6.70 1.32
N CYS A 28 8.96 -6.57 2.09
CA CYS A 28 8.59 -7.58 3.09
C CYS A 28 7.12 -8.00 2.94
N ILE A 29 6.77 -9.12 3.57
CA ILE A 29 5.38 -9.54 3.77
C ILE A 29 5.09 -9.50 5.25
N ILE A 30 3.97 -8.88 5.60
CA ILE A 30 3.45 -8.87 6.96
C ILE A 30 2.19 -9.72 7.07
N LYS A 31 2.04 -10.43 8.17
CA LYS A 31 0.78 -10.98 8.64
C LYS A 31 0.04 -9.87 9.38
N VAL A 32 -1.07 -9.43 8.84
CA VAL A 32 -1.83 -8.31 9.40
C VAL A 32 -2.46 -8.70 10.73
N THR A 33 -2.27 -7.88 11.75
CA THR A 33 -2.87 -8.07 13.08
C THR A 33 -3.98 -7.08 13.35
N ALA A 34 -3.92 -5.90 12.73
CA ALA A 34 -4.99 -4.89 12.76
C ALA A 34 -4.88 -3.98 11.53
N CYS A 35 -6.03 -3.53 11.03
CA CYS A 35 -6.13 -2.48 10.03
C CYS A 35 -7.33 -1.62 10.38
N ALA A 36 -7.12 -0.31 10.47
CA ALA A 36 -8.21 0.61 10.76
C ALA A 36 -9.07 0.88 9.52
N ILE A 37 -10.29 1.33 9.77
CA ILE A 37 -11.20 1.90 8.76
C ILE A 37 -11.33 3.39 9.09
N CYS A 38 -11.00 4.25 8.15
CA CYS A 38 -11.10 5.69 8.31
C CYS A 38 -12.10 6.32 7.32
N GLY A 39 -12.24 7.64 7.36
CA GLY A 39 -13.12 8.37 6.43
C GLY A 39 -12.75 8.21 4.96
N SER A 40 -11.48 7.95 4.65
CA SER A 40 -11.04 7.69 3.27
C SER A 40 -11.62 6.40 2.70
N ASP A 41 -11.75 5.34 3.51
CA ASP A 41 -12.40 4.09 3.09
C ASP A 41 -13.87 4.30 2.77
N VAL A 42 -14.54 5.18 3.52
CA VAL A 42 -15.94 5.57 3.24
C VAL A 42 -16.05 6.28 1.89
N HIS A 43 -15.10 7.15 1.54
CA HIS A 43 -15.08 7.79 0.22
C HIS A 43 -14.86 6.79 -0.93
N LEU A 44 -14.04 5.74 -0.71
CA LEU A 44 -13.91 4.63 -1.68
C LEU A 44 -15.22 3.86 -1.80
N TYR A 45 -15.86 3.53 -0.67
CA TYR A 45 -17.16 2.84 -0.62
C TYR A 45 -18.26 3.64 -1.33
N ASP A 46 -18.30 4.96 -1.15
CA ASP A 46 -19.26 5.85 -1.79
C ASP A 46 -18.95 6.10 -3.29
N GLY A 47 -17.84 5.58 -3.80
CA GLY A 47 -17.45 5.71 -5.20
C GLY A 47 -17.06 7.14 -5.60
N VAL A 48 -16.62 7.96 -4.63
CA VAL A 48 -16.18 9.35 -4.88
C VAL A 48 -14.79 9.40 -5.49
N ILE A 49 -13.94 8.42 -5.17
CA ILE A 49 -12.56 8.36 -5.65
C ILE A 49 -12.51 7.64 -7.00
N PRO A 50 -12.02 8.32 -8.05
CA PRO A 50 -11.89 7.72 -9.38
C PRO A 50 -10.75 6.70 -9.45
N THR A 51 -10.74 5.87 -10.50
CA THR A 51 -9.70 4.89 -10.82
C THR A 51 -9.56 3.75 -9.80
N MET A 52 -10.61 3.42 -9.07
CA MET A 52 -10.74 2.14 -8.39
C MET A 52 -11.12 1.05 -9.40
N GLU A 53 -10.62 -0.16 -9.21
CA GLU A 53 -10.92 -1.32 -10.03
C GLU A 53 -11.55 -2.43 -9.19
N SER A 54 -12.46 -3.19 -9.81
CA SER A 54 -13.13 -4.29 -9.11
C SER A 54 -12.12 -5.35 -8.69
N GLY A 55 -12.09 -5.67 -7.39
CA GLY A 55 -11.13 -6.58 -6.78
C GLY A 55 -10.00 -5.88 -6.01
N ASP A 56 -9.93 -4.54 -6.02
CA ASP A 56 -8.94 -3.80 -5.24
C ASP A 56 -9.07 -4.09 -3.74
N VAL A 57 -7.97 -4.54 -3.12
CA VAL A 57 -7.91 -4.82 -1.68
C VAL A 57 -7.76 -3.51 -0.92
N LEU A 58 -8.69 -3.24 -0.01
CA LEU A 58 -8.76 -2.01 0.78
C LEU A 58 -7.79 -2.02 1.98
N GLY A 59 -7.68 -0.86 2.65
CA GLY A 59 -6.96 -0.68 3.91
C GLY A 59 -5.59 -0.03 3.76
N HIS A 60 -5.42 1.11 4.42
CA HIS A 60 -4.20 1.93 4.34
C HIS A 60 -3.65 2.34 5.72
N GLU A 61 -4.23 1.84 6.81
CA GLU A 61 -3.79 2.08 8.19
C GLU A 61 -3.54 0.71 8.86
N THR A 62 -2.39 0.09 8.55
CA THR A 62 -2.13 -1.32 8.80
C THR A 62 -1.00 -1.52 9.80
N MET A 63 -1.17 -2.49 10.69
CA MET A 63 -0.10 -3.04 11.51
C MET A 63 -0.06 -4.57 11.42
N GLY A 64 1.12 -5.14 11.61
CA GLY A 64 1.28 -6.59 11.52
C GLY A 64 2.62 -7.07 12.03
N GLU A 65 2.85 -8.36 11.84
CA GLU A 65 4.11 -9.03 12.12
C GLU A 65 4.79 -9.40 10.80
N VAL A 66 6.07 -9.10 10.67
CA VAL A 66 6.87 -9.47 9.50
C VAL A 66 7.01 -11.00 9.45
N VAL A 67 6.57 -11.61 8.36
CA VAL A 67 6.65 -13.07 8.16
C VAL A 67 7.64 -13.47 7.07
N GLU A 68 7.97 -12.54 6.17
CA GLU A 68 8.96 -12.75 5.11
C GLU A 68 9.67 -11.43 4.79
N VAL A 69 10.96 -11.49 4.47
CA VAL A 69 11.77 -10.32 4.06
C VAL A 69 12.53 -10.63 2.78
N GLY A 70 12.60 -9.66 1.90
CA GLY A 70 13.43 -9.72 0.70
C GLY A 70 14.92 -9.67 1.04
N SER A 71 15.73 -10.11 0.11
CA SER A 71 17.19 -10.30 0.30
C SER A 71 17.98 -9.01 0.55
N GLU A 72 17.40 -7.85 0.25
CA GLU A 72 18.03 -6.53 0.44
C GLU A 72 17.53 -5.78 1.68
N CYS A 73 16.54 -6.32 2.40
CA CYS A 73 16.09 -5.76 3.68
C CYS A 73 17.17 -5.88 4.74
N LYS A 74 17.47 -4.80 5.44
CA LYS A 74 18.55 -4.72 6.44
C LYS A 74 18.06 -4.37 7.84
N ASN A 75 16.96 -3.62 7.92
CA ASN A 75 16.45 -3.07 9.17
C ASN A 75 15.33 -3.92 9.77
N LEU A 76 14.64 -4.70 8.95
CA LEU A 76 13.55 -5.57 9.37
C LEU A 76 13.95 -7.05 9.33
N LYS A 77 13.39 -7.82 10.26
CA LYS A 77 13.52 -9.28 10.32
C LYS A 77 12.17 -9.94 10.60
N VAL A 78 12.07 -11.21 10.28
CA VAL A 78 10.88 -12.03 10.60
C VAL A 78 10.63 -11.99 12.11
N GLY A 79 9.38 -11.78 12.51
CA GLY A 79 8.92 -11.64 13.89
C GLY A 79 8.83 -10.19 14.38
N ASP A 80 9.36 -9.20 13.64
CA ASP A 80 9.20 -7.79 14.01
C ASP A 80 7.74 -7.36 13.88
N ARG A 81 7.26 -6.60 14.86
CA ARG A 81 5.94 -5.97 14.82
C ARG A 81 6.08 -4.56 14.28
N VAL A 82 5.32 -4.25 13.25
CA VAL A 82 5.43 -2.98 12.54
C VAL A 82 4.09 -2.31 12.31
N VAL A 83 4.11 -0.98 12.28
CA VAL A 83 3.04 -0.14 11.72
C VAL A 83 3.48 0.28 10.33
N VAL A 84 2.62 0.10 9.34
CA VAL A 84 2.90 0.46 7.94
C VAL A 84 2.18 1.76 7.62
N PRO A 85 2.92 2.84 7.30
CA PRO A 85 2.32 4.09 6.88
C PRO A 85 1.62 3.90 5.52
N PHE A 86 0.55 4.64 5.29
CA PHE A 86 -0.21 4.55 4.04
C PHE A 86 0.61 4.94 2.80
N THR A 87 1.64 5.75 2.96
CA THR A 87 2.50 6.26 1.89
C THR A 87 3.69 5.35 1.64
N ILE A 88 3.93 5.00 0.39
CA ILE A 88 5.08 4.20 -0.02
C ILE A 88 6.25 5.11 -0.39
N ALA A 89 7.40 4.94 0.25
CA ALA A 89 8.58 5.78 0.04
C ALA A 89 9.82 4.94 -0.31
N CYS A 90 10.58 5.34 -1.34
CA CYS A 90 11.78 4.60 -1.76
C CYS A 90 13.04 4.90 -0.93
N GLY A 91 13.06 5.96 -0.12
CA GLY A 91 14.19 6.40 0.69
C GLY A 91 15.33 7.11 -0.08
N GLU A 92 15.38 7.01 -1.39
CA GLU A 92 16.56 7.40 -2.19
C GLU A 92 16.36 8.60 -3.12
N CYS A 93 15.11 8.94 -3.49
CA CYS A 93 14.83 10.04 -4.39
C CYS A 93 15.00 11.41 -3.71
N PHE A 94 14.93 12.48 -4.49
CA PHE A 94 15.11 13.85 -3.99
C PHE A 94 14.18 14.18 -2.81
N PHE A 95 12.90 13.87 -2.94
CA PHE A 95 11.92 14.16 -1.88
C PHE A 95 12.12 13.27 -0.64
N CYS A 96 12.39 11.98 -0.83
CA CYS A 96 12.64 11.06 0.30
C CYS A 96 13.86 11.47 1.13
N LYS A 97 14.97 11.87 0.47
CA LYS A 97 16.17 12.37 1.15
C LYS A 97 15.94 13.64 1.96
N LYS A 98 14.87 14.38 1.67
CA LYS A 98 14.45 15.58 2.41
C LYS A 98 13.34 15.31 3.42
N GLY A 99 12.92 14.05 3.59
CA GLY A 99 11.83 13.66 4.50
C GLY A 99 10.42 13.91 3.96
N PHE A 100 10.27 14.30 2.68
CA PHE A 100 8.97 14.51 2.04
C PHE A 100 8.48 13.22 1.36
N PHE A 101 8.16 12.21 2.15
CA PHE A 101 7.84 10.87 1.65
C PHE A 101 6.60 10.82 0.76
N SER A 102 5.60 11.68 1.02
CA SER A 102 4.39 11.78 0.19
C SER A 102 4.65 12.27 -1.24
N GLY A 103 5.82 12.87 -1.49
CA GLY A 103 6.29 13.28 -2.81
C GLY A 103 7.24 12.27 -3.46
N CYS A 104 7.29 11.02 -3.02
CA CYS A 104 8.21 10.02 -3.59
C CYS A 104 8.01 9.84 -5.09
N GLU A 105 9.06 10.13 -5.88
CA GLU A 105 9.01 10.10 -7.35
C GLU A 105 9.06 8.69 -7.95
N ARG A 106 9.35 7.67 -7.14
CA ARG A 106 9.63 6.30 -7.60
C ARG A 106 8.58 5.28 -7.20
N SER A 107 7.79 5.56 -6.16
CA SER A 107 6.89 4.56 -5.59
C SER A 107 5.56 4.42 -6.33
N ASN A 108 5.15 5.42 -7.12
CA ASN A 108 3.92 5.35 -7.91
C ASN A 108 4.20 4.81 -9.33
N PRO A 109 3.81 3.58 -9.68
CA PRO A 109 4.00 3.02 -11.03
C PRO A 109 3.17 3.75 -12.08
N ASN A 110 2.08 4.42 -11.68
CA ASN A 110 1.17 5.16 -12.56
C ASN A 110 1.45 6.67 -12.59
N LYS A 111 2.66 7.09 -12.21
CA LYS A 111 3.07 8.49 -12.11
C LYS A 111 2.78 9.31 -13.38
N ALA A 112 2.97 8.74 -14.56
CA ALA A 112 2.74 9.45 -15.81
C ALA A 112 1.27 9.90 -15.99
N THR A 113 0.32 9.12 -15.50
CA THR A 113 -1.11 9.48 -15.49
C THR A 113 -1.39 10.57 -14.46
N ALA A 114 -0.84 10.45 -13.26
CA ALA A 114 -0.96 11.45 -12.21
C ALA A 114 -0.33 12.80 -12.62
N GLU A 115 0.85 12.78 -13.25
CA GLU A 115 1.53 13.97 -13.75
C GLU A 115 0.73 14.71 -14.84
N LYS A 116 0.05 13.99 -15.73
CA LYS A 116 -0.83 14.60 -16.74
C LYS A 116 -2.02 15.33 -16.12
N LEU A 117 -2.55 14.79 -15.03
CA LEU A 117 -3.76 15.34 -14.39
C LEU A 117 -3.45 16.48 -13.42
N TRP A 118 -2.37 16.32 -12.61
CA TRP A 118 -2.07 17.22 -11.49
C TRP A 118 -0.78 18.04 -11.67
N GLY A 119 -0.03 17.81 -12.74
CA GLY A 119 1.27 18.45 -12.96
C GLY A 119 2.42 17.84 -12.13
N HIS A 120 2.13 16.88 -11.29
CA HIS A 120 3.11 16.14 -10.46
C HIS A 120 2.55 14.76 -10.10
N SER A 121 3.42 13.85 -9.68
CA SER A 121 2.99 12.57 -9.13
C SER A 121 3.18 12.56 -7.62
N PRO A 122 2.14 12.23 -6.84
CA PRO A 122 2.32 11.84 -5.46
C PRO A 122 2.94 10.44 -5.37
N ALA A 123 3.39 10.06 -4.18
CA ALA A 123 3.83 8.71 -3.87
C ALA A 123 2.72 7.67 -4.06
N GLY A 124 3.09 6.40 -4.18
CA GLY A 124 2.15 5.29 -4.11
C GLY A 124 1.48 5.20 -2.74
N LEU A 125 0.23 4.75 -2.71
CA LEU A 125 -0.54 4.49 -1.49
C LEU A 125 -1.03 3.04 -1.47
N PHE A 126 -1.10 2.47 -0.26
CA PHE A 126 -1.75 1.17 -0.05
C PHE A 126 -3.27 1.31 -0.04
N GLY A 127 -3.98 0.27 -0.52
CA GLY A 127 -5.43 0.15 -0.38
C GLY A 127 -6.22 1.32 -0.93
N TYR A 128 -5.73 1.95 -1.99
CA TYR A 128 -6.31 3.13 -2.60
C TYR A 128 -6.31 3.03 -4.13
N SER A 129 -6.73 4.09 -4.83
CA SER A 129 -6.97 4.08 -6.27
C SER A 129 -5.73 3.85 -7.15
N HIS A 130 -5.93 3.41 -8.38
CA HIS A 130 -4.86 3.19 -9.36
C HIS A 130 -4.13 4.47 -9.76
N MET A 131 -4.72 5.66 -9.60
CA MET A 131 -4.01 6.94 -9.74
C MET A 131 -2.82 7.04 -8.77
N LEU A 132 -2.90 6.38 -7.62
CA LEU A 132 -1.88 6.31 -6.59
C LEU A 132 -1.15 4.96 -6.55
N GLY A 133 -1.21 4.22 -7.66
CA GLY A 133 -0.43 3.02 -7.88
C GLY A 133 -1.19 1.70 -7.78
N GLY A 134 -2.41 1.66 -7.21
CA GLY A 134 -3.22 0.44 -7.12
C GLY A 134 -2.58 -0.65 -6.25
N PHE A 135 -1.86 -0.28 -5.20
CA PHE A 135 -1.26 -1.24 -4.27
C PHE A 135 -2.32 -1.86 -3.37
N ALA A 136 -2.29 -3.18 -3.24
CA ALA A 136 -3.17 -3.88 -2.31
C ALA A 136 -2.98 -3.39 -0.88
N GLY A 137 -4.07 -3.20 -0.16
CA GLY A 137 -4.09 -2.72 1.21
C GLY A 137 -4.03 -3.84 2.26
N GLY A 138 -4.16 -3.44 3.51
CA GLY A 138 -4.03 -4.31 4.68
C GLY A 138 -5.35 -4.74 5.30
N GLN A 139 -6.51 -4.49 4.69
CA GLN A 139 -7.75 -5.15 5.09
C GLN A 139 -7.78 -6.58 4.53
N ALA A 140 -6.72 -7.33 4.82
CA ALA A 140 -6.41 -8.68 4.36
C ALA A 140 -5.63 -9.45 5.43
N GLU A 141 -5.48 -10.76 5.28
CA GLU A 141 -4.68 -11.58 6.21
C GLU A 141 -3.18 -11.28 6.10
N TYR A 142 -2.70 -10.96 4.89
CA TYR A 142 -1.30 -10.64 4.62
C TYR A 142 -1.20 -9.44 3.68
N MET A 143 -0.08 -8.71 3.75
CA MET A 143 0.19 -7.57 2.90
C MET A 143 1.67 -7.52 2.50
N ARG A 144 1.96 -7.29 1.20
CA ARG A 144 3.31 -6.97 0.72
C ARG A 144 3.61 -5.50 0.92
N VAL A 145 4.76 -5.20 1.48
CA VAL A 145 5.23 -3.84 1.75
C VAL A 145 6.50 -3.57 0.92
N PRO A 146 6.41 -2.77 -0.16
CA PRO A 146 7.59 -2.33 -0.90
C PRO A 146 8.48 -1.38 -0.09
N TYR A 147 9.79 -1.37 -0.37
CA TYR A 147 10.77 -0.53 0.32
C TYR A 147 10.67 -0.63 1.84
N ALA A 148 10.64 -1.85 2.34
CA ALA A 148 10.28 -2.18 3.71
C ALA A 148 11.17 -1.53 4.78
N ASP A 149 12.44 -1.25 4.48
CA ASP A 149 13.36 -0.57 5.40
C ASP A 149 13.08 0.94 5.58
N VAL A 150 12.12 1.51 4.85
CA VAL A 150 11.88 2.97 4.82
C VAL A 150 10.56 3.35 5.49
N GLY A 151 9.49 2.61 5.23
CA GLY A 151 8.14 2.93 5.70
C GLY A 151 7.80 2.38 7.08
N PRO A 152 7.86 1.06 7.27
CA PRO A 152 7.50 0.41 8.52
C PRO A 152 8.32 0.88 9.73
N ALA A 153 7.65 1.02 10.88
CA ALA A 153 8.22 1.45 12.17
C ALA A 153 7.65 0.62 13.33
#